data_dbca42a2db0e659c0265eee63c40a743
#
_entry.id   dbca42a2db0e659c0265eee63c40a743
#
_cell.length_a   1.000
_cell.length_b   1.000
_cell.length_c   1.000
_cell.angle_alpha   90.00
_cell.angle_beta   90.00
_cell.angle_gamma   90.00
#
_symmetry.space_group_name_H-M   'P 1'
#
loop_
_entity.id
_entity.type
_entity.pdbx_description
1 polymer ?
#
loop_
_entity_poly.entity_id
_entity_poly.type
_entity_poly.pdbx_seq_one_letter_code
_entity_poly.pdbx_strand_id
1 'polypeptide(L)'
;MAQKKFVCSVCGYVHYGDAAPEVCPQCKQSGVFVEEKKKGIDTNSNTYTIVYSTILVVIVAVLLAVVSQVLSPRQEANILLDKQKQILGALKIDYSTGNPADIYMALVNDTLTYDKQEVYVANVNGETKYILPLSGKGLWGGIGGYLALDEDKNTIYGVNFNHESETPGLGALIVEKPFRSQFEGKHIRNAEGAVVSVAVLKAGKHADGQEQVDAISG
;
A
#
# COMPACT_ATOMS: atom_id res chain seq x y z
N MET A 1 -52.91 -8.18 6.65
CA MET A 1 -52.71 -9.65 6.53
C MET A 1 -52.72 -9.97 5.04
N ALA A 2 -51.76 -10.74 4.53
CA ALA A 2 -51.68 -11.05 3.08
C ALA A 2 -52.65 -12.21 2.79
N GLN A 3 -53.68 -11.97 1.99
CA GLN A 3 -54.62 -13.00 1.58
C GLN A 3 -53.92 -14.07 0.72
N LYS A 4 -54.22 -15.33 1.01
CA LYS A 4 -53.71 -16.47 0.26
C LYS A 4 -54.47 -16.60 -1.05
N LYS A 5 -53.78 -17.01 -2.13
CA LYS A 5 -54.40 -17.27 -3.41
C LYS A 5 -54.59 -18.76 -3.63
N PHE A 6 -55.81 -19.17 -3.85
CA PHE A 6 -56.17 -20.54 -4.14
C PHE A 6 -56.70 -20.64 -5.58
N VAL A 7 -56.23 -21.61 -6.33
CA VAL A 7 -56.63 -21.84 -7.73
C VAL A 7 -57.30 -23.22 -7.82
N CYS A 8 -58.48 -23.24 -8.43
CA CYS A 8 -59.18 -24.50 -8.71
C CYS A 8 -58.43 -25.26 -9.83
N SER A 9 -58.03 -26.52 -9.53
CA SER A 9 -57.27 -27.35 -10.49
C SER A 9 -58.11 -27.83 -11.70
N VAL A 10 -59.43 -27.70 -11.59
CA VAL A 10 -60.38 -28.20 -12.65
C VAL A 10 -60.77 -27.08 -13.60
N CYS A 11 -61.18 -25.91 -13.11
CA CYS A 11 -61.69 -24.82 -13.95
C CYS A 11 -60.85 -23.54 -13.97
N GLY A 12 -59.75 -23.49 -13.16
CA GLY A 12 -58.89 -22.32 -13.06
C GLY A 12 -59.48 -21.15 -12.26
N TYR A 13 -60.61 -21.31 -11.59
CA TYR A 13 -61.20 -20.25 -10.76
C TYR A 13 -60.24 -19.86 -9.61
N VAL A 14 -60.06 -18.55 -9.42
CA VAL A 14 -59.14 -18.00 -8.42
C VAL A 14 -59.94 -17.46 -7.22
N HIS A 15 -59.60 -17.92 -6.03
CA HIS A 15 -60.14 -17.41 -4.79
C HIS A 15 -59.04 -16.76 -3.94
N TYR A 16 -59.35 -15.61 -3.32
CA TYR A 16 -58.47 -14.92 -2.36
C TYR A 16 -59.11 -14.97 -0.98
N GLY A 17 -58.41 -15.54 -0.02
CA GLY A 17 -58.93 -15.66 1.35
C GLY A 17 -57.93 -16.32 2.27
N ASP A 18 -58.28 -16.46 3.55
CA ASP A 18 -57.42 -17.11 4.55
C ASP A 18 -57.47 -18.65 4.44
N ALA A 19 -58.53 -19.22 3.87
CA ALA A 19 -58.72 -20.65 3.65
C ALA A 19 -59.33 -20.96 2.27
N ALA A 20 -59.04 -22.16 1.77
CA ALA A 20 -59.62 -22.62 0.51
C ALA A 20 -61.12 -22.94 0.73
N PRO A 21 -62.02 -22.55 -0.21
CA PRO A 21 -63.41 -22.94 -0.20
C PRO A 21 -63.55 -24.47 -0.31
N GLU A 22 -64.47 -25.08 0.42
CA GLU A 22 -64.73 -26.53 0.35
C GLU A 22 -65.24 -26.96 -1.02
N VAL A 23 -66.00 -26.09 -1.66
CA VAL A 23 -66.60 -26.35 -2.98
C VAL A 23 -66.30 -25.18 -3.94
N CYS A 24 -65.89 -25.48 -5.13
CA CYS A 24 -65.64 -24.44 -6.18
C CYS A 24 -66.96 -23.81 -6.60
N PRO A 25 -67.09 -22.46 -6.52
CA PRO A 25 -68.36 -21.79 -6.91
C PRO A 25 -68.66 -21.92 -8.41
N GLN A 26 -67.64 -22.14 -9.25
CA GLN A 26 -67.79 -22.19 -10.70
C GLN A 26 -68.01 -23.59 -11.23
N CYS A 27 -67.26 -24.62 -10.78
CA CYS A 27 -67.42 -25.99 -11.29
C CYS A 27 -68.12 -26.94 -10.32
N LYS A 28 -68.47 -26.47 -9.10
CA LYS A 28 -69.18 -27.20 -8.04
C LYS A 28 -68.52 -28.50 -7.55
N GLN A 29 -67.20 -28.63 -7.79
CA GLN A 29 -66.42 -29.75 -7.29
C GLN A 29 -65.75 -29.39 -5.94
N SER A 30 -65.67 -30.36 -5.04
CA SER A 30 -65.04 -30.22 -3.72
C SER A 30 -63.61 -30.72 -3.73
N GLY A 31 -62.77 -30.12 -2.86
CA GLY A 31 -61.38 -30.54 -2.70
C GLY A 31 -60.40 -30.24 -3.84
N VAL A 32 -60.80 -29.32 -4.73
CA VAL A 32 -60.06 -29.02 -5.96
C VAL A 32 -59.22 -27.74 -5.92
N PHE A 33 -59.09 -27.09 -4.76
CA PHE A 33 -58.28 -25.88 -4.62
C PHE A 33 -56.84 -26.21 -4.21
N VAL A 34 -55.91 -25.62 -4.94
CA VAL A 34 -54.48 -25.68 -4.66
C VAL A 34 -54.03 -24.28 -4.25
N GLU A 35 -53.33 -24.15 -3.14
CA GLU A 35 -52.72 -22.88 -2.72
C GLU A 35 -51.58 -22.52 -3.66
N GLU A 36 -51.74 -21.44 -4.39
CA GLU A 36 -50.65 -20.91 -5.23
C GLU A 36 -49.67 -20.14 -4.36
N LYS A 37 -48.65 -20.84 -3.85
CA LYS A 37 -47.55 -20.19 -3.16
C LYS A 37 -46.83 -19.31 -4.15
N LYS A 38 -46.64 -18.01 -3.82
CA LYS A 38 -45.74 -17.16 -4.59
C LYS A 38 -44.42 -17.91 -4.69
N LYS A 39 -43.97 -18.21 -5.91
CA LYS A 39 -42.63 -18.73 -6.14
C LYS A 39 -41.66 -17.66 -5.65
N GLY A 40 -41.16 -17.79 -4.43
CA GLY A 40 -40.03 -17.03 -3.95
C GLY A 40 -38.81 -17.34 -4.85
N ILE A 41 -37.86 -16.42 -4.91
CA ILE A 41 -36.59 -16.69 -5.58
C ILE A 41 -35.97 -17.93 -4.90
N ASP A 42 -35.69 -18.96 -5.69
CA ASP A 42 -34.98 -20.13 -5.20
C ASP A 42 -33.51 -19.80 -4.95
N THR A 43 -33.18 -19.43 -3.72
CA THR A 43 -31.84 -19.06 -3.30
C THR A 43 -30.86 -20.23 -3.33
N ASN A 44 -31.32 -21.46 -3.47
CA ASN A 44 -30.48 -22.66 -3.57
C ASN A 44 -30.18 -23.03 -5.03
N SER A 45 -30.73 -22.33 -5.99
CA SER A 45 -30.44 -22.60 -7.41
C SER A 45 -29.05 -22.10 -7.80
N ASN A 46 -28.33 -22.89 -8.61
CA ASN A 46 -27.03 -22.51 -9.16
C ASN A 46 -27.11 -21.16 -9.93
N THR A 47 -28.21 -20.94 -10.65
CA THR A 47 -28.43 -19.69 -11.40
C THR A 47 -28.52 -18.50 -10.46
N TYR A 48 -29.26 -18.60 -9.35
CA TYR A 48 -29.33 -17.54 -8.36
C TYR A 48 -27.94 -17.23 -7.78
N THR A 49 -27.17 -18.27 -7.39
CA THR A 49 -25.84 -18.12 -6.82
C THR A 49 -24.88 -17.42 -7.79
N ILE A 50 -24.88 -17.82 -9.07
CA ILE A 50 -24.03 -17.20 -10.10
C ILE A 50 -24.40 -15.73 -10.33
N VAL A 51 -25.70 -15.44 -10.52
CA VAL A 51 -26.16 -14.07 -10.76
C VAL A 51 -25.88 -13.16 -9.56
N TYR A 52 -26.22 -13.62 -8.36
CA TYR A 52 -25.96 -12.88 -7.12
C TYR A 52 -24.47 -12.60 -6.93
N SER A 53 -23.60 -13.62 -7.08
CA SER A 53 -22.15 -13.46 -6.92
C SER A 53 -21.59 -12.51 -7.97
N THR A 54 -22.04 -12.59 -9.21
CA THR A 54 -21.60 -11.68 -10.29
C THR A 54 -21.98 -10.23 -9.99
N ILE A 55 -23.23 -9.98 -9.59
CA ILE A 55 -23.68 -8.64 -9.22
C ILE A 55 -22.87 -8.10 -8.05
N LEU A 56 -22.64 -8.90 -7.02
CA LEU A 56 -21.88 -8.51 -5.84
C LEU A 56 -20.43 -8.15 -6.21
N VAL A 57 -19.77 -8.98 -7.02
CA VAL A 57 -18.40 -8.71 -7.49
C VAL A 57 -18.33 -7.41 -8.29
N VAL A 58 -19.29 -7.18 -9.21
CA VAL A 58 -19.34 -5.95 -10.01
C VAL A 58 -19.52 -4.73 -9.11
N ILE A 59 -20.44 -4.78 -8.14
CA ILE A 59 -20.65 -3.67 -7.20
C ILE A 59 -19.38 -3.37 -6.42
N VAL A 60 -18.73 -4.40 -5.85
CA VAL A 60 -17.50 -4.23 -5.09
C VAL A 60 -16.36 -3.66 -5.97
N ALA A 61 -16.22 -4.18 -7.19
CA ALA A 61 -15.20 -3.70 -8.13
C ALA A 61 -15.40 -2.21 -8.47
N VAL A 62 -16.64 -1.79 -8.75
CA VAL A 62 -16.96 -0.39 -9.03
C VAL A 62 -16.69 0.50 -7.82
N LEU A 63 -17.11 0.08 -6.62
CA LEU A 63 -16.84 0.83 -5.39
C LEU A 63 -15.34 1.01 -5.15
N LEU A 64 -14.56 -0.07 -5.28
CA LEU A 64 -13.10 0.00 -5.12
C LEU A 64 -12.45 0.91 -6.17
N ALA A 65 -12.87 0.83 -7.43
CA ALA A 65 -12.36 1.69 -8.50
C ALA A 65 -12.66 3.18 -8.23
N VAL A 66 -13.87 3.51 -7.80
CA VAL A 66 -14.25 4.89 -7.45
C VAL A 66 -13.42 5.40 -6.27
N VAL A 67 -13.31 4.62 -5.19
CA VAL A 67 -12.52 4.99 -4.01
C VAL A 67 -11.05 5.18 -4.39
N SER A 68 -10.47 4.27 -5.18
CA SER A 68 -9.10 4.37 -5.66
C SER A 68 -8.86 5.66 -6.46
N GLN A 69 -9.74 5.99 -7.40
CA GLN A 69 -9.60 7.21 -8.19
C GLN A 69 -9.74 8.50 -7.37
N VAL A 70 -10.65 8.52 -6.41
CA VAL A 70 -10.83 9.70 -5.54
C VAL A 70 -9.63 9.90 -4.62
N LEU A 71 -8.99 8.82 -4.18
CA LEU A 71 -7.83 8.88 -3.28
C LEU A 71 -6.49 9.07 -4.00
N SER A 72 -6.39 8.71 -5.30
CA SER A 72 -5.14 8.78 -6.07
C SER A 72 -4.40 10.13 -5.95
N PRO A 73 -5.05 11.30 -6.13
CA PRO A 73 -4.33 12.58 -6.03
C PRO A 73 -3.73 12.84 -4.65
N ARG A 74 -4.42 12.38 -3.59
CA ARG A 74 -3.91 12.52 -2.21
C ARG A 74 -2.76 11.55 -1.94
N GLN A 75 -2.83 10.35 -2.50
CA GLN A 75 -1.76 9.37 -2.40
C GLN A 75 -0.49 9.86 -3.10
N GLU A 76 -0.61 10.40 -4.31
CA GLU A 76 0.53 10.97 -5.06
C GLU A 76 1.17 12.13 -4.30
N ALA A 77 0.37 13.04 -3.76
CA ALA A 77 0.87 14.14 -2.93
C ALA A 77 1.61 13.64 -1.67
N ASN A 78 1.08 12.61 -1.02
CA ASN A 78 1.71 12.02 0.16
C ASN A 78 3.01 11.29 -0.19
N ILE A 79 3.06 10.56 -1.30
CA ILE A 79 4.28 9.89 -1.79
C ILE A 79 5.37 10.92 -2.09
N LEU A 80 5.01 12.02 -2.76
CA LEU A 80 5.96 13.10 -3.04
C LEU A 80 6.48 13.74 -1.75
N LEU A 81 5.58 14.03 -0.81
CA LEU A 81 5.96 14.61 0.48
C LEU A 81 6.85 13.67 1.30
N ASP A 82 6.57 12.37 1.27
CA ASP A 82 7.40 11.37 1.94
C ASP A 82 8.79 11.27 1.32
N LYS A 83 8.89 11.26 -0.02
CA LYS A 83 10.16 11.34 -0.75
C LYS A 83 10.97 12.57 -0.31
N GLN A 84 10.35 13.75 -0.24
CA GLN A 84 10.99 14.98 0.19
C GLN A 84 11.51 14.88 1.63
N LYS A 85 10.70 14.35 2.56
CA LYS A 85 11.10 14.12 3.95
C LYS A 85 12.28 13.16 4.07
N GLN A 86 12.29 12.09 3.27
CA GLN A 86 13.40 11.13 3.28
C GLN A 86 14.71 11.76 2.76
N ILE A 87 14.65 12.59 1.72
CA ILE A 87 15.81 13.33 1.22
C ILE A 87 16.32 14.33 2.28
N LEU A 88 15.43 15.10 2.89
CA LEU A 88 15.77 15.99 4.00
C LEU A 88 16.37 15.23 5.19
N GLY A 89 15.84 14.04 5.49
CA GLY A 89 16.39 13.17 6.53
C GLY A 89 17.82 12.70 6.24
N ALA A 90 18.16 12.39 4.97
CA ALA A 90 19.52 12.07 4.56
C ALA A 90 20.45 13.29 4.65
N LEU A 91 19.94 14.49 4.44
CA LEU A 91 20.64 15.76 4.64
C LEU A 91 20.73 16.21 6.10
N LYS A 92 20.18 15.44 7.03
CA LYS A 92 20.12 15.75 8.49
C LYS A 92 19.39 17.07 8.79
N ILE A 93 18.46 17.46 7.93
CA ILE A 93 17.66 18.69 8.10
C ILE A 93 16.44 18.37 8.96
N ASP A 94 16.27 19.17 10.02
CA ASP A 94 15.05 19.12 10.83
C ASP A 94 13.93 19.91 10.13
N TYR A 95 12.84 19.23 9.83
CA TYR A 95 11.65 19.81 9.23
C TYR A 95 10.44 19.88 10.18
N SER A 96 10.69 19.70 11.50
CA SER A 96 9.62 19.74 12.51
C SER A 96 8.98 21.12 12.65
N THR A 97 9.72 22.20 12.33
CA THR A 97 9.29 23.57 12.49
C THR A 97 8.75 24.24 11.21
N GLY A 98 8.72 23.52 10.08
CA GLY A 98 8.32 24.08 8.80
C GLY A 98 7.62 23.08 7.88
N ASN A 99 7.16 23.57 6.72
CA ASN A 99 6.64 22.70 5.68
C ASN A 99 7.80 21.99 4.97
N PRO A 100 7.88 20.65 5.00
CA PRO A 100 8.97 19.92 4.36
C PRO A 100 9.13 20.21 2.86
N ALA A 101 8.04 20.46 2.13
CA ALA A 101 8.09 20.78 0.71
C ALA A 101 8.82 22.10 0.45
N ASP A 102 8.55 23.13 1.24
CA ASP A 102 9.19 24.45 1.09
C ASP A 102 10.70 24.37 1.41
N ILE A 103 11.05 23.64 2.48
CA ILE A 103 12.45 23.40 2.86
C ILE A 103 13.18 22.62 1.76
N TYR A 104 12.54 21.58 1.22
CA TYR A 104 13.11 20.79 0.12
C TYR A 104 13.38 21.66 -1.10
N MET A 105 12.42 22.50 -1.53
CA MET A 105 12.58 23.37 -2.69
C MET A 105 13.65 24.45 -2.50
N ALA A 106 13.90 24.87 -1.27
CA ALA A 106 14.96 25.84 -0.96
C ALA A 106 16.36 25.23 -1.01
N LEU A 107 16.51 23.93 -0.71
CA LEU A 107 17.81 23.27 -0.59
C LEU A 107 18.20 22.45 -1.83
N VAL A 108 17.23 21.76 -2.45
CA VAL A 108 17.47 20.90 -3.61
C VAL A 108 17.37 21.75 -4.89
N ASN A 109 18.50 22.04 -5.49
CA ASN A 109 18.61 22.98 -6.60
C ASN A 109 18.52 22.31 -7.97
N ASP A 110 18.87 21.03 -8.07
CA ASP A 110 18.93 20.32 -9.35
C ASP A 110 18.69 18.81 -9.17
N THR A 111 18.26 18.16 -10.24
CA THR A 111 18.10 16.71 -10.32
C THR A 111 18.78 16.21 -11.58
N LEU A 112 19.83 15.45 -11.40
CA LEU A 112 20.58 14.82 -12.48
C LEU A 112 20.01 13.42 -12.73
N THR A 113 19.83 13.06 -13.99
CA THR A 113 19.43 11.68 -14.35
C THR A 113 20.63 10.95 -14.92
N TYR A 114 21.04 9.88 -14.26
CA TYR A 114 22.10 9.00 -14.72
C TYR A 114 21.60 7.55 -14.74
N ASP A 115 21.68 6.89 -15.89
CA ASP A 115 21.23 5.49 -16.10
C ASP A 115 19.83 5.20 -15.51
N LYS A 116 18.87 6.10 -15.78
CA LYS A 116 17.46 6.04 -15.28
C LYS A 116 17.31 6.25 -13.76
N GLN A 117 18.38 6.59 -13.05
CA GLN A 117 18.31 6.96 -11.63
C GLN A 117 18.39 8.47 -11.46
N GLU A 118 17.60 9.00 -10.54
CA GLU A 118 17.61 10.41 -10.19
C GLU A 118 18.63 10.65 -9.07
N VAL A 119 19.58 11.53 -9.30
CA VAL A 119 20.53 12.02 -8.29
C VAL A 119 20.15 13.46 -7.98
N TYR A 120 19.82 13.75 -6.74
CA TYR A 120 19.45 15.09 -6.32
C TYR A 120 20.69 15.85 -5.87
N VAL A 121 20.76 17.13 -6.24
CA VAL A 121 21.85 18.02 -5.85
C VAL A 121 21.29 19.09 -4.92
N ALA A 122 21.79 19.15 -3.71
CA ALA A 122 21.36 20.09 -2.69
C ALA A 122 22.53 20.96 -2.21
N ASN A 123 22.20 22.19 -1.79
CA ASN A 123 23.17 23.07 -1.13
C ASN A 123 22.78 23.15 0.36
N VAL A 124 23.68 22.70 1.22
CA VAL A 124 23.50 22.75 2.66
C VAL A 124 24.63 23.57 3.26
N ASN A 125 24.32 24.70 3.86
CA ASN A 125 25.28 25.63 4.45
C ASN A 125 26.39 26.09 3.50
N GLY A 126 26.10 26.21 2.20
CA GLY A 126 27.06 26.62 1.18
C GLY A 126 27.89 25.48 0.56
N GLU A 127 27.71 24.25 1.03
CA GLU A 127 28.35 23.05 0.48
C GLU A 127 27.39 22.25 -0.38
N THR A 128 27.91 21.72 -1.50
CA THR A 128 27.14 20.86 -2.41
C THR A 128 27.07 19.44 -1.86
N LYS A 129 25.87 18.89 -1.81
CA LYS A 129 25.62 17.48 -1.43
C LYS A 129 24.93 16.74 -2.57
N TYR A 130 25.34 15.49 -2.80
CA TYR A 130 24.76 14.60 -3.81
C TYR A 130 23.93 13.53 -3.13
N ILE A 131 22.64 13.44 -3.46
CA ILE A 131 21.72 12.51 -2.81
C ILE A 131 21.33 11.43 -3.82
N LEU A 132 21.66 10.19 -3.50
CA LEU A 132 21.39 9.01 -4.32
C LEU A 132 20.28 8.18 -3.69
N PRO A 133 19.30 7.71 -4.49
CA PRO A 133 18.32 6.75 -4.02
C PRO A 133 18.98 5.39 -3.78
N LEU A 134 18.58 4.75 -2.70
CA LEU A 134 18.97 3.39 -2.37
C LEU A 134 17.76 2.48 -2.47
N SER A 135 17.96 1.29 -3.01
CA SER A 135 16.96 0.24 -3.02
C SER A 135 17.60 -1.13 -2.84
N GLY A 136 16.95 -1.96 -2.07
CA GLY A 136 17.43 -3.31 -1.80
C GLY A 136 16.31 -4.21 -1.31
N LYS A 137 16.66 -5.46 -1.02
CA LYS A 137 15.73 -6.44 -0.51
C LYS A 137 16.09 -6.76 0.93
N GLY A 138 15.14 -6.55 1.83
CA GLY A 138 15.24 -6.95 3.23
C GLY A 138 14.83 -8.41 3.43
N LEU A 139 14.64 -8.80 4.68
CA LEU A 139 14.19 -10.15 5.04
C LEU A 139 12.71 -10.37 4.72
N TRP A 140 11.87 -9.37 5.01
CA TRP A 140 10.41 -9.46 4.87
C TRP A 140 9.82 -8.56 3.78
N GLY A 141 10.56 -7.55 3.32
CA GLY A 141 10.08 -6.62 2.31
C GLY A 141 11.18 -5.84 1.64
N GLY A 142 10.80 -4.81 0.86
CA GLY A 142 11.74 -3.87 0.28
C GLY A 142 12.38 -2.98 1.35
N ILE A 143 13.65 -2.70 1.16
CA ILE A 143 14.39 -1.67 1.90
C ILE A 143 14.75 -0.58 0.90
N GLY A 144 14.50 0.65 1.27
CA GLY A 144 14.83 1.81 0.47
C GLY A 144 15.46 2.92 1.28
N GLY A 145 15.71 4.04 0.63
CA GLY A 145 16.21 5.22 1.31
C GLY A 145 17.02 6.13 0.43
N TYR A 146 17.76 7.02 1.07
CA TYR A 146 18.62 8.00 0.40
C TYR A 146 19.96 8.09 1.11
N LEU A 147 21.02 8.16 0.30
CA LEU A 147 22.39 8.38 0.72
C LEU A 147 22.82 9.77 0.27
N ALA A 148 23.21 10.63 1.18
CA ALA A 148 23.81 11.92 0.88
C ALA A 148 25.33 11.81 0.97
N LEU A 149 26.02 12.23 -0.08
CA LEU A 149 27.47 12.34 -0.16
C LEU A 149 27.90 13.80 -0.13
N ASP A 150 29.08 14.04 0.40
CA ASP A 150 29.74 15.33 0.35
C ASP A 150 30.18 15.68 -1.09
N GLU A 151 30.72 16.89 -1.28
CA GLU A 151 31.17 17.40 -2.56
C GLU A 151 32.25 16.51 -3.21
N ASP A 152 33.04 15.81 -2.40
CA ASP A 152 34.06 14.84 -2.84
C ASP A 152 33.46 13.58 -3.50
N LYS A 153 32.16 13.39 -3.44
CA LYS A 153 31.42 12.20 -3.93
C LYS A 153 31.96 10.88 -3.36
N ASN A 154 32.52 10.92 -2.18
CA ASN A 154 33.13 9.80 -1.49
C ASN A 154 32.67 9.71 -0.03
N THR A 155 32.69 10.83 0.68
CA THR A 155 32.36 10.88 2.10
C THR A 155 30.85 10.90 2.28
N ILE A 156 30.34 10.03 3.13
CA ILE A 156 28.91 9.96 3.48
C ILE A 156 28.58 11.10 4.44
N TYR A 157 27.78 12.05 4.00
CA TYR A 157 27.24 13.11 4.82
C TYR A 157 26.15 12.60 5.76
N GLY A 158 25.27 11.75 5.24
CA GLY A 158 24.20 11.11 6.02
C GLY A 158 23.41 10.13 5.22
N VAL A 159 22.62 9.32 5.92
CA VAL A 159 21.73 8.33 5.29
C VAL A 159 20.35 8.41 5.91
N ASN A 160 19.34 8.08 5.11
CA ASN A 160 17.99 7.84 5.59
C ASN A 160 17.47 6.55 4.99
N PHE A 161 17.12 5.60 5.83
CA PHE A 161 16.56 4.31 5.40
C PHE A 161 15.06 4.26 5.65
N ASN A 162 14.36 3.48 4.84
CA ASN A 162 12.99 3.06 5.08
C ASN A 162 12.87 1.55 4.81
N HIS A 163 11.77 0.95 5.25
CA HIS A 163 11.43 -0.44 5.01
C HIS A 163 9.93 -0.60 4.82
N GLU A 164 9.52 -1.65 4.12
CA GLU A 164 8.10 -1.96 3.90
C GLU A 164 7.51 -2.83 5.00
N SER A 165 8.23 -3.87 5.44
CA SER A 165 7.65 -4.94 6.26
C SER A 165 8.61 -5.54 7.28
N GLU A 166 9.71 -4.86 7.63
CA GLU A 166 10.66 -5.39 8.61
C GLU A 166 10.09 -5.40 10.03
N THR A 167 10.53 -6.33 10.84
CA THR A 167 10.01 -6.56 12.20
C THR A 167 10.37 -5.40 13.13
N PRO A 168 9.39 -4.77 13.80
CA PRO A 168 9.66 -3.75 14.82
C PRO A 168 10.60 -4.25 15.93
N GLY A 169 11.59 -3.42 16.29
CA GLY A 169 12.60 -3.75 17.30
C GLY A 169 13.71 -4.69 16.81
N LEU A 170 13.64 -5.15 15.56
CA LEU A 170 14.66 -5.97 14.89
C LEU A 170 15.07 -5.28 13.58
N GLY A 171 14.76 -5.84 12.42
CA GLY A 171 15.10 -5.28 11.12
C GLY A 171 14.63 -3.83 10.89
N ALA A 172 13.50 -3.44 11.48
CA ALA A 172 13.01 -2.07 11.44
C ALA A 172 13.93 -1.03 12.12
N LEU A 173 14.89 -1.46 12.94
CA LEU A 173 15.85 -0.55 13.57
C LEU A 173 16.78 0.17 12.57
N ILE A 174 16.78 -0.22 11.28
CA ILE A 174 17.53 0.50 10.24
C ILE A 174 17.12 1.97 10.10
N VAL A 175 15.87 2.31 10.44
CA VAL A 175 15.38 3.70 10.36
C VAL A 175 15.81 4.54 11.56
N GLU A 176 16.32 3.92 12.61
CA GLU A 176 16.66 4.58 13.85
C GLU A 176 18.00 5.34 13.74
N LYS A 177 18.09 6.46 14.46
CA LYS A 177 19.29 7.31 14.47
C LYS A 177 20.56 6.55 14.85
N PRO A 178 20.59 5.67 15.86
CA PRO A 178 21.81 4.94 16.26
C PRO A 178 22.41 4.09 15.15
N PHE A 179 21.57 3.51 14.26
CA PHE A 179 22.07 2.76 13.11
C PHE A 179 22.54 3.70 11.99
N ARG A 180 21.72 4.69 11.63
CA ARG A 180 22.01 5.62 10.53
C ARG A 180 23.29 6.44 10.79
N SER A 181 23.51 6.90 12.02
CA SER A 181 24.66 7.73 12.37
C SER A 181 26.02 7.00 12.24
N GLN A 182 26.02 5.68 12.21
CA GLN A 182 27.25 4.90 12.00
C GLN A 182 27.85 5.10 10.60
N PHE A 183 27.05 5.53 9.63
CA PHE A 183 27.51 5.76 8.25
C PHE A 183 28.15 7.13 8.06
N GLU A 184 27.89 8.07 8.95
CA GLU A 184 28.37 9.45 8.80
C GLU A 184 29.90 9.52 8.82
N GLY A 185 30.47 10.27 7.87
CA GLY A 185 31.91 10.44 7.69
C GLY A 185 32.64 9.23 7.11
N LYS A 186 31.95 8.14 6.79
CA LYS A 186 32.55 6.98 6.13
C LYS A 186 32.70 7.18 4.63
N HIS A 187 33.64 6.47 4.03
CA HIS A 187 33.95 6.55 2.62
C HIS A 187 33.40 5.36 1.85
N ILE A 188 32.87 5.62 0.65
CA ILE A 188 32.36 4.57 -0.25
C ILE A 188 33.44 4.02 -1.18
N ARG A 189 34.64 4.66 -1.23
CA ARG A 189 35.76 4.26 -2.06
C ARG A 189 36.93 3.80 -1.19
N ASN A 190 37.68 2.82 -1.69
CA ASN A 190 38.93 2.39 -1.08
C ASN A 190 40.11 3.32 -1.44
N ALA A 191 41.29 3.00 -0.94
CA ALA A 191 42.52 3.77 -1.19
C ALA A 191 42.89 3.83 -2.67
N GLU A 192 42.49 2.85 -3.46
CA GLU A 192 42.71 2.77 -4.94
C GLU A 192 41.65 3.56 -5.73
N GLY A 193 40.66 4.17 -5.04
CA GLY A 193 39.58 4.93 -5.67
C GLY A 193 38.42 4.09 -6.23
N ALA A 194 38.45 2.78 -6.05
CA ALA A 194 37.37 1.91 -6.45
C ALA A 194 36.19 2.01 -5.47
N VAL A 195 34.96 1.99 -5.97
CA VAL A 195 33.75 1.98 -5.14
C VAL A 195 33.60 0.60 -4.49
N VAL A 196 33.71 0.55 -3.17
CA VAL A 196 33.63 -0.69 -2.37
C VAL A 196 32.44 -0.71 -1.40
N SER A 197 31.75 0.41 -1.27
CA SER A 197 30.66 0.63 -0.31
C SER A 197 31.09 0.48 1.16
N VAL A 198 30.14 0.54 2.09
CA VAL A 198 30.35 0.33 3.53
C VAL A 198 29.81 -1.06 3.89
N ALA A 199 30.64 -1.88 4.54
CA ALA A 199 30.27 -3.22 4.95
C ALA A 199 29.39 -3.18 6.21
N VAL A 200 28.29 -3.94 6.23
CA VAL A 200 27.43 -4.11 7.40
C VAL A 200 27.74 -5.47 8.01
N LEU A 201 28.41 -5.48 9.15
CA LEU A 201 28.95 -6.69 9.77
C LEU A 201 28.46 -6.85 11.22
N LYS A 202 28.36 -8.10 11.68
CA LYS A 202 28.13 -8.38 13.09
C LYS A 202 29.26 -7.80 13.93
N ALA A 203 28.94 -7.26 15.10
CA ALA A 203 29.91 -6.70 16.04
C ALA A 203 31.12 -7.63 16.25
N GLY A 204 32.33 -7.06 16.18
CA GLY A 204 33.59 -7.79 16.31
C GLY A 204 34.08 -8.50 15.04
N LYS A 205 33.39 -8.36 13.89
CA LYS A 205 33.92 -8.78 12.59
C LYS A 205 34.52 -7.58 11.85
N HIS A 206 35.52 -7.83 11.02
CA HIS A 206 36.21 -6.82 10.23
C HIS A 206 36.15 -7.17 8.75
N ALA A 207 36.04 -6.14 7.91
CA ALA A 207 36.17 -6.24 6.45
C ALA A 207 37.52 -5.62 6.04
N ASP A 208 38.32 -6.37 5.31
CA ASP A 208 39.60 -5.87 4.79
C ASP A 208 39.33 -4.89 3.63
N GLY A 209 39.93 -3.72 3.72
CA GLY A 209 39.86 -2.70 2.64
C GLY A 209 38.52 -1.97 2.50
N GLN A 210 37.60 -2.15 3.45
CA GLN A 210 36.31 -1.46 3.47
C GLN A 210 36.04 -0.83 4.83
N GLU A 211 35.33 0.30 4.84
CA GLU A 211 34.75 0.80 6.08
C GLU A 211 33.52 -0.01 6.49
N GLN A 212 33.21 -0.03 7.77
CA GLN A 212 32.20 -0.90 8.31
C GLN A 212 31.30 -0.22 9.33
N VAL A 213 30.11 -0.76 9.45
CA VAL A 213 29.10 -0.44 10.48
C VAL A 213 28.61 -1.72 11.14
N ASP A 214 28.14 -1.61 12.36
CA ASP A 214 27.56 -2.74 13.07
C ASP A 214 26.19 -3.11 12.53
N ALA A 215 25.98 -4.39 12.25
CA ALA A 215 24.70 -4.91 11.83
C ALA A 215 23.69 -4.89 12.99
N ILE A 216 22.44 -4.75 12.65
CA ILE A 216 21.32 -5.00 13.55
C ILE A 216 20.88 -6.47 13.47
N SER A 217 20.21 -6.94 14.53
CA SER A 217 19.54 -8.24 14.48
C SER A 217 18.28 -8.13 13.64
N GLY A 218 18.15 -9.00 12.65
CA GLY A 218 17.02 -9.08 11.73
C GLY A 218 16.16 -10.32 11.98
#